data_e2b9852b89d61057e49fe85dcbc1662d
#
_entry.id   e2b9852b89d61057e49fe85dcbc1662d
#
_cell.length_a   1.000
_cell.length_b   1.000
_cell.length_c   1.000
_cell.angle_alpha   90.00
_cell.angle_beta   90.00
_cell.angle_gamma   90.00
#
_symmetry.space_group_name_H-M   'P 1'
#
loop_
_entity.id
_entity.type
_entity.pdbx_description
1 polymer ?
#
loop_
_entity_poly.entity_id
_entity_poly.type
_entity_poly.pdbx_seq_one_letter_code
_entity_poly.pdbx_strand_id
1 'polypeptide(L)'
;MNDKIKMIINIVGFYIGWWGCILGSSNGLPYIGPLLMLLFIIFHGAFFVKNYKELQFIVVIGIIGTIVDSGLVFSKYFVYAGSYSGNLSIAPLWITAMWAGFAATVNHSMLFFQKKWALMIIAGGVFGPAAYFTGRGFEAIYFELG
;
A
#
# COMPACT_ATOMS: atom_id res chain seq x y z
N MET A 1 -3.98 -6.62 25.40
CA MET A 1 -2.86 -5.89 24.70
C MET A 1 -3.15 -4.40 24.76
N ASN A 2 -2.20 -3.60 25.20
CA ASN A 2 -2.34 -2.15 25.31
C ASN A 2 -2.52 -1.51 23.92
N ASP A 3 -3.33 -0.47 23.79
CA ASP A 3 -3.63 0.19 22.51
C ASP A 3 -2.38 0.76 21.82
N LYS A 4 -1.41 1.25 22.58
CA LYS A 4 -0.10 1.68 22.04
C LYS A 4 0.65 0.53 21.38
N ILE A 5 0.64 -0.66 21.99
CA ILE A 5 1.30 -1.84 21.44
C ILE A 5 0.59 -2.28 20.16
N LYS A 6 -0.74 -2.26 20.15
CA LYS A 6 -1.52 -2.57 18.95
C LYS A 6 -1.17 -1.62 17.80
N MET A 7 -1.11 -0.33 18.07
CA MET A 7 -0.73 0.69 17.08
C MET A 7 0.69 0.43 16.52
N ILE A 8 1.64 0.12 17.39
CA ILE A 8 3.02 -0.18 16.98
C ILE A 8 3.08 -1.44 16.10
N ILE A 9 2.41 -2.51 16.52
CA ILE A 9 2.36 -3.76 15.74
C ILE A 9 1.72 -3.53 14.39
N ASN A 10 0.64 -2.75 14.33
CA ASN A 10 -0.05 -2.43 13.09
C ASN A 10 0.85 -1.67 12.12
N ILE A 11 1.52 -0.62 12.57
CA ILE A 11 2.40 0.18 11.70
C ILE A 11 3.66 -0.61 11.29
N VAL A 12 4.26 -1.36 12.19
CA VAL A 12 5.43 -2.19 11.89
C VAL A 12 5.08 -3.29 10.90
N GLY A 13 3.96 -3.98 11.09
CA GLY A 13 3.49 -5.01 10.16
C GLY A 13 3.24 -4.44 8.76
N PHE A 14 2.62 -3.26 8.68
CA PHE A 14 2.45 -2.56 7.41
C PHE A 14 3.81 -2.25 6.74
N TYR A 15 4.77 -1.69 7.48
CA TYR A 15 6.08 -1.34 6.91
C TYR A 15 6.88 -2.56 6.45
N ILE A 16 6.79 -3.69 7.13
CA ILE A 16 7.41 -4.95 6.68
C ILE A 16 6.83 -5.34 5.31
N GLY A 17 5.52 -5.33 5.16
CA GLY A 17 4.86 -5.59 3.88
C GLY A 17 5.22 -4.57 2.81
N TRP A 18 5.24 -3.28 3.16
CA TRP A 18 5.55 -2.18 2.25
C TRP A 18 6.97 -2.27 1.69
N TRP A 19 7.97 -2.45 2.56
CA TRP A 19 9.35 -2.67 2.14
C TRP A 19 9.52 -3.97 1.36
N GLY A 20 8.81 -5.03 1.75
CA GLY A 20 8.76 -6.27 0.98
C GLY A 20 8.25 -6.08 -0.45
N CYS A 21 7.24 -5.22 -0.63
CA CYS A 21 6.74 -4.85 -1.95
C CYS A 21 7.80 -4.12 -2.79
N ILE A 22 8.42 -3.09 -2.25
CA ILE A 22 9.41 -2.28 -2.97
C ILE A 22 10.67 -3.08 -3.28
N LEU A 23 11.30 -3.68 -2.27
CA LEU A 23 12.54 -4.41 -2.44
C LEU A 23 12.35 -5.71 -3.21
N GLY A 24 11.23 -6.41 -2.99
CA GLY A 24 10.91 -7.62 -3.73
C GLY A 24 10.73 -7.35 -5.21
N SER A 25 9.94 -6.34 -5.57
CA SER A 25 9.69 -6.01 -6.98
C SER A 25 10.95 -5.54 -7.71
N SER A 26 11.78 -4.71 -7.08
CA SER A 26 13.02 -4.20 -7.66
C SER A 26 14.10 -5.27 -7.82
N ASN A 27 14.03 -6.37 -7.06
CA ASN A 27 14.97 -7.48 -7.12
C ASN A 27 14.44 -8.71 -7.90
N GLY A 28 13.40 -8.55 -8.69
CA GLY A 28 12.83 -9.62 -9.50
C GLY A 28 11.97 -10.63 -8.73
N LEU A 29 11.55 -10.30 -7.53
CA LEU A 29 10.70 -11.13 -6.65
C LEU A 29 9.39 -10.42 -6.32
N PRO A 30 8.54 -10.10 -7.32
CA PRO A 30 7.40 -9.21 -7.16
C PRO A 30 6.28 -9.75 -6.26
N TYR A 31 6.31 -11.03 -5.90
CA TYR A 31 5.28 -11.67 -5.07
C TYR A 31 5.66 -11.79 -3.59
N ILE A 32 6.91 -11.50 -3.21
CA ILE A 32 7.32 -11.54 -1.79
C ILE A 32 6.57 -10.47 -0.99
N GLY A 33 6.50 -9.25 -1.50
CA GLY A 33 5.76 -8.17 -0.85
C GLY A 33 4.28 -8.48 -0.66
N PRO A 34 3.54 -8.88 -1.71
CA PRO A 34 2.16 -9.34 -1.58
C PRO A 34 1.97 -10.45 -0.55
N LEU A 35 2.88 -11.42 -0.47
CA LEU A 35 2.82 -12.50 0.52
C LEU A 35 2.97 -11.94 1.95
N LEU A 36 3.96 -11.10 2.20
CA LEU A 36 4.17 -10.47 3.50
C LEU A 36 2.98 -9.59 3.90
N MET A 37 2.44 -8.83 2.95
CA MET A 37 1.28 -7.99 3.19
C MET A 37 0.02 -8.81 3.46
N LEU A 38 -0.16 -9.93 2.75
CA LEU A 38 -1.26 -10.86 3.00
C LEU A 38 -1.18 -11.44 4.42
N LEU A 39 0.00 -11.87 4.85
CA LEU A 39 0.22 -12.35 6.22
C LEU A 39 -0.10 -11.27 7.25
N PHE A 40 0.30 -10.03 7.00
CA PHE A 40 -0.05 -8.89 7.84
C PHE A 40 -1.58 -8.69 7.88
N ILE A 41 -2.27 -8.71 6.75
CA ILE A 41 -3.74 -8.51 6.68
C ILE A 41 -4.48 -9.65 7.37
N ILE A 42 -4.02 -10.89 7.24
CA ILE A 42 -4.61 -12.04 7.95
C ILE A 42 -4.44 -11.86 9.47
N PHE A 43 -3.24 -11.52 9.91
CA PHE A 43 -2.96 -11.23 11.32
C PHE A 43 -3.83 -10.08 11.83
N HIS A 44 -3.91 -8.99 11.05
CA HIS A 44 -4.75 -7.84 11.34
C HIS A 44 -6.22 -8.24 11.48
N GLY A 45 -6.74 -9.03 10.53
CA GLY A 45 -8.11 -9.54 10.57
C GLY A 45 -8.41 -10.38 11.81
N ALA A 46 -7.46 -11.22 12.22
CA ALA A 46 -7.63 -12.12 13.37
C ALA A 46 -7.58 -11.39 14.73
N PHE A 47 -6.74 -10.37 14.87
CA PHE A 47 -6.44 -9.77 16.19
C PHE A 47 -6.92 -8.33 16.36
N PHE A 48 -7.19 -7.60 15.28
CA PHE A 48 -7.54 -6.17 15.34
C PHE A 48 -8.95 -5.87 14.89
N VAL A 49 -9.43 -6.58 13.86
CA VAL A 49 -10.74 -6.31 13.25
C VAL A 49 -11.87 -6.75 14.17
N LYS A 50 -12.77 -5.82 14.47
CA LYS A 50 -13.98 -6.08 15.26
C LYS A 50 -15.25 -6.20 14.40
N ASN A 51 -15.20 -5.70 13.16
CA ASN A 51 -16.34 -5.65 12.28
C ASN A 51 -15.90 -5.98 10.83
N TYR A 52 -16.63 -6.86 10.17
CA TYR A 52 -16.38 -7.25 8.77
C TYR A 52 -16.36 -6.05 7.78
N LYS A 53 -16.99 -4.92 8.11
CA LYS A 53 -16.94 -3.70 7.31
C LYS A 53 -15.52 -3.18 7.12
N GLU A 54 -14.65 -3.40 8.09
CA GLU A 54 -13.24 -3.03 7.96
C GLU A 54 -12.52 -3.89 6.91
N LEU A 55 -12.82 -5.18 6.86
CA LEU A 55 -12.29 -6.06 5.81
C LEU A 55 -12.82 -5.67 4.43
N GLN A 56 -14.10 -5.30 4.33
CA GLN A 56 -14.66 -4.77 3.09
C GLN A 56 -13.94 -3.47 2.67
N PHE A 57 -13.68 -2.57 3.61
CA PHE A 57 -12.93 -1.34 3.35
C PHE A 57 -11.53 -1.62 2.80
N ILE A 58 -10.79 -2.58 3.39
CA ILE A 58 -9.47 -2.99 2.91
C ILE A 58 -9.54 -3.48 1.45
N VAL A 59 -10.52 -4.33 1.13
CA VAL A 59 -10.71 -4.85 -0.23
C VAL A 59 -11.06 -3.72 -1.20
N VAL A 60 -12.00 -2.85 -0.84
CA VAL A 60 -12.44 -1.73 -1.70
C VAL A 60 -11.28 -0.77 -1.98
N ILE A 61 -10.51 -0.40 -0.96
CA ILE A 61 -9.35 0.49 -1.15
C ILE A 61 -8.27 -0.18 -2.00
N GLY A 62 -8.03 -1.48 -1.82
CA GLY A 62 -7.12 -2.24 -2.68
C GLY A 62 -7.53 -2.19 -4.15
N ILE A 63 -8.82 -2.35 -4.43
CA ILE A 63 -9.37 -2.26 -5.79
C ILE A 63 -9.25 -0.83 -6.35
N ILE A 64 -9.70 0.18 -5.60
CA ILE A 64 -9.64 1.59 -6.02
C ILE A 64 -8.20 2.00 -6.28
N GLY A 65 -7.28 1.69 -5.39
CA GLY A 65 -5.86 2.00 -5.56
C GLY A 65 -5.27 1.33 -6.80
N THR A 66 -5.63 0.08 -7.05
CA THR A 66 -5.19 -0.63 -8.27
C THR A 66 -5.73 0.04 -9.53
N ILE A 67 -6.96 0.51 -9.53
CA ILE A 67 -7.56 1.22 -10.66
C ILE A 67 -6.82 2.54 -10.91
N VAL A 68 -6.52 3.31 -9.85
CA VAL A 68 -5.78 4.58 -9.95
C VAL A 68 -4.39 4.36 -10.54
N ASP A 69 -3.64 3.42 -9.98
CA ASP A 69 -2.28 3.12 -10.47
C ASP A 69 -2.28 2.50 -11.87
N SER A 70 -3.29 1.70 -12.21
CA SER A 70 -3.48 1.20 -13.57
C SER A 70 -3.75 2.33 -14.58
N GLY A 71 -4.45 3.37 -14.15
CA GLY A 71 -4.61 4.59 -14.95
C GLY A 71 -3.27 5.30 -15.22
N LEU A 72 -2.37 5.33 -14.25
CA LEU A 72 -1.02 5.88 -14.43
C LEU A 72 -0.18 5.03 -15.40
N VAL A 73 -0.32 3.70 -15.36
CA VAL A 73 0.32 2.79 -16.33
C VAL A 73 -0.27 3.00 -17.73
N PHE A 74 -1.59 3.07 -17.83
CA PHE A 74 -2.28 3.28 -19.11
C PHE A 74 -1.87 4.60 -19.77
N SER A 75 -1.73 5.68 -18.99
CA SER A 75 -1.28 6.99 -19.46
C SER A 75 0.21 7.03 -19.80
N LYS A 76 0.96 5.95 -19.56
CA LYS A 76 2.41 5.81 -19.79
C LYS A 76 3.28 6.73 -18.93
N TYR A 77 2.72 7.35 -17.91
CA TYR A 77 3.51 8.14 -16.96
C TYR A 77 4.35 7.26 -16.02
N PHE A 78 3.82 6.10 -15.64
CA PHE A 78 4.48 5.20 -14.69
C PHE A 78 4.72 3.83 -15.29
N VAL A 79 5.87 3.25 -14.95
CA VAL A 79 6.20 1.85 -15.19
C VAL A 79 6.58 1.23 -13.86
N TYR A 80 5.95 0.12 -13.51
CA TYR A 80 6.21 -0.61 -12.28
C TYR A 80 7.09 -1.84 -12.53
N ALA A 81 8.09 -2.06 -11.67
CA ALA A 81 8.85 -3.31 -11.68
C ALA A 81 7.90 -4.48 -11.35
N GLY A 82 8.15 -5.64 -11.93
CA GLY A 82 7.33 -6.83 -11.71
C GLY A 82 5.91 -6.74 -12.29
N SER A 83 5.71 -5.90 -13.30
CA SER A 83 4.45 -5.82 -14.03
C SER A 83 4.13 -7.14 -14.72
N TYR A 84 2.82 -7.38 -14.95
CA TYR A 84 2.37 -8.54 -15.70
C TYR A 84 2.92 -8.52 -17.13
N SER A 85 3.17 -9.72 -17.68
CA SER A 85 3.63 -9.88 -19.06
C SER A 85 2.58 -9.44 -20.08
N GLY A 86 3.03 -8.94 -21.23
CA GLY A 86 2.18 -8.47 -22.33
C GLY A 86 1.84 -6.98 -22.21
N ASN A 87 0.87 -6.54 -23.03
CA ASN A 87 0.44 -5.14 -23.10
C ASN A 87 -0.65 -4.79 -22.07
N LEU A 88 -0.65 -5.45 -20.93
CA LEU A 88 -1.63 -5.18 -19.86
C LEU A 88 -1.27 -3.89 -19.13
N SER A 89 -2.15 -2.90 -19.24
CA SER A 89 -2.06 -1.63 -18.50
C SER A 89 -2.66 -1.75 -17.10
N ILE A 90 -2.25 -2.78 -16.37
CA ILE A 90 -2.72 -3.08 -15.01
C ILE A 90 -1.54 -2.97 -14.05
N ALA A 91 -1.74 -2.25 -12.96
CA ALA A 91 -0.75 -2.17 -11.88
C ALA A 91 -0.47 -3.57 -11.31
N PRO A 92 0.79 -3.89 -10.96
CA PRO A 92 1.16 -5.21 -10.43
C PRO A 92 0.52 -5.49 -9.08
N LEU A 93 0.46 -6.77 -8.69
CA LEU A 93 -0.17 -7.20 -7.45
C LEU A 93 0.41 -6.53 -6.19
N TRP A 94 1.71 -6.22 -6.19
CA TRP A 94 2.33 -5.56 -5.04
C TRP A 94 1.80 -4.13 -4.81
N ILE A 95 1.35 -3.43 -5.84
CA ILE A 95 0.64 -2.16 -5.70
C ILE A 95 -0.72 -2.37 -5.02
N THR A 96 -1.49 -3.36 -5.46
CA THR A 96 -2.76 -3.74 -4.81
C THR A 96 -2.53 -4.07 -3.33
N ALA A 97 -1.50 -4.86 -3.03
CA ALA A 97 -1.14 -5.22 -1.66
C ALA A 97 -0.78 -3.99 -0.81
N MET A 98 -0.06 -3.03 -1.36
CA MET A 98 0.28 -1.78 -0.66
C MET A 98 -0.97 -0.96 -0.32
N TRP A 99 -1.91 -0.81 -1.23
CA TRP A 99 -3.17 -0.10 -0.98
C TRP A 99 -4.01 -0.80 0.09
N ALA A 100 -4.12 -2.12 0.00
CA ALA A 100 -4.85 -2.91 1.00
C ALA A 100 -4.19 -2.82 2.38
N GLY A 101 -2.86 -2.93 2.45
CA GLY A 101 -2.10 -2.77 3.68
C GLY A 101 -2.25 -1.38 4.29
N PHE A 102 -2.20 -0.34 3.48
CA PHE A 102 -2.46 1.04 3.92
C PHE A 102 -3.87 1.17 4.53
N ALA A 103 -4.89 0.62 3.87
CA ALA A 103 -6.26 0.64 4.39
C ALA A 103 -6.38 -0.01 5.78
N ALA A 104 -5.61 -1.08 6.04
CA ALA A 104 -5.57 -1.73 7.34
C ALA A 104 -4.95 -0.85 8.45
N THR A 105 -4.25 0.22 8.13
CA THR A 105 -3.70 1.17 9.12
C THR A 105 -4.67 2.28 9.50
N VAL A 106 -5.64 2.59 8.65
CA VAL A 106 -6.48 3.79 8.77
C VAL A 106 -7.26 3.85 10.08
N ASN A 107 -7.84 2.71 10.51
CA ASN A 107 -8.62 2.63 11.75
C ASN A 107 -7.80 2.26 12.99
N HIS A 108 -6.47 2.16 12.85
CA HIS A 108 -5.57 1.74 13.93
C HIS A 108 -4.40 2.71 14.11
N SER A 109 -3.29 2.51 13.46
CA SER A 109 -2.12 3.37 13.62
C SER A 109 -2.34 4.80 13.10
N MET A 110 -3.30 5.01 12.21
CA MET A 110 -3.65 6.33 11.66
C MET A 110 -4.86 6.99 12.32
N LEU A 111 -5.37 6.46 13.43
CA LEU A 111 -6.52 7.04 14.16
C LEU A 111 -6.35 8.52 14.50
N PHE A 112 -5.12 8.95 14.74
CA PHE A 112 -4.79 10.35 15.02
C PHE A 112 -5.31 11.32 13.93
N PHE A 113 -5.38 10.87 12.69
CA PHE A 113 -5.82 11.69 11.56
C PHE A 113 -7.35 11.79 11.43
N GLN A 114 -8.09 10.88 12.06
CA GLN A 114 -9.55 10.88 11.97
C GLN A 114 -10.12 12.23 12.45
N LYS A 115 -11.11 12.75 11.71
CA LYS A 115 -11.76 14.05 11.95
C LYS A 115 -10.85 15.28 11.76
N LYS A 116 -9.63 15.11 11.27
CA LYS A 116 -8.69 16.21 11.00
C LYS A 116 -8.46 16.36 9.50
N TRP A 117 -9.48 16.76 8.78
CA TRP A 117 -9.50 16.82 7.30
C TRP A 117 -8.31 17.56 6.69
N ALA A 118 -7.98 18.75 7.22
CA ALA A 118 -6.84 19.53 6.73
C ALA A 118 -5.52 18.75 6.88
N LEU A 119 -5.34 18.11 8.03
CA LEU A 119 -4.14 17.33 8.30
C LEU A 119 -4.07 16.08 7.42
N MET A 120 -5.20 15.44 7.15
CA MET A 120 -5.28 14.29 6.23
C MET A 120 -4.89 14.68 4.80
N ILE A 121 -5.40 15.82 4.31
CA ILE A 121 -5.08 16.33 2.97
C ILE A 121 -3.60 16.67 2.86
N ILE A 122 -3.05 17.38 3.84
CA ILE A 122 -1.62 17.74 3.88
C ILE A 122 -0.75 16.47 3.95
N ALA A 123 -1.06 15.56 4.84
CA ALA A 123 -0.33 14.31 4.99
C ALA A 123 -0.38 13.47 3.71
N GLY A 124 -1.55 13.31 3.10
CA GLY A 124 -1.70 12.60 1.82
C GLY A 124 -0.95 13.26 0.68
N GLY A 125 -1.00 14.60 0.61
CA GLY A 125 -0.29 15.39 -0.40
C GLY A 125 1.23 15.37 -0.27
N VAL A 126 1.77 15.07 0.90
CA VAL A 126 3.22 14.94 1.16
C VAL A 126 3.66 13.48 1.10
N PHE A 127 3.02 12.60 1.85
CA PHE A 127 3.43 11.20 1.97
C PHE A 127 3.07 10.36 0.75
N GLY A 128 2.00 10.69 0.02
CA GLY A 128 1.66 10.03 -1.22
C GLY A 128 2.79 10.16 -2.26
N PRO A 129 3.13 11.37 -2.71
CA PRO A 129 4.28 11.58 -3.60
C PRO A 129 5.59 11.03 -3.04
N ALA A 130 5.86 11.20 -1.73
CA ALA A 130 7.07 10.66 -1.11
C ALA A 130 7.17 9.14 -1.23
N ALA A 131 6.07 8.40 -1.13
CA ALA A 131 6.05 6.96 -1.33
C ALA A 131 6.43 6.57 -2.77
N TYR A 132 5.90 7.27 -3.78
CA TYR A 132 6.28 7.05 -5.18
C TYR A 132 7.74 7.41 -5.47
N PHE A 133 8.25 8.51 -4.91
CA PHE A 133 9.67 8.85 -5.01
C PHE A 133 10.58 7.83 -4.33
N THR A 134 10.17 7.27 -3.22
CA THR A 134 10.90 6.17 -2.56
C THR A 134 10.92 4.94 -3.48
N GLY A 135 9.79 4.56 -4.06
CA GLY A 135 9.71 3.47 -5.03
C GLY A 135 10.64 3.69 -6.23
N ARG A 136 10.71 4.93 -6.74
CA ARG A 136 11.63 5.31 -7.81
C ARG A 136 13.09 5.18 -7.38
N GLY A 137 13.43 5.65 -6.19
CA GLY A 137 14.79 5.57 -5.64
C GLY A 137 15.31 4.14 -5.48
N PHE A 138 14.42 3.18 -5.27
CA PHE A 138 14.73 1.74 -5.17
C PHE A 138 14.47 0.96 -6.47
N GLU A 139 14.21 1.66 -7.58
CA GLU A 139 13.96 1.06 -8.89
C GLU A 139 12.73 0.14 -8.96
N ALA A 140 11.77 0.34 -8.06
CA ALA A 140 10.48 -0.33 -8.09
C ALA A 140 9.47 0.38 -8.99
N ILE A 141 9.63 1.69 -9.18
CA ILE A 141 8.76 2.56 -9.99
C ILE A 141 9.65 3.41 -10.87
N TYR A 142 9.28 3.55 -12.14
CA TYR A 142 9.95 4.41 -13.10
C TYR A 142 8.97 5.47 -13.61
N PHE A 143 9.33 6.74 -13.48
CA PHE A 143 8.65 7.89 -14.07
C PHE A 143 9.64 9.03 -14.30
N GLU A 144 9.38 9.86 -15.31
CA GLU A 144 10.20 11.02 -15.60
C GLU A 144 9.61 12.25 -14.90
N LEU A 145 10.51 13.08 -14.37
CA LEU A 145 10.19 14.41 -13.90
C LEU A 145 10.24 15.33 -15.10
N GLY A 146 9.13 15.40 -15.81
CA GLY A 146 8.89 16.07 -17.07
C GLY A 146 9.74 17.27 -17.47
#